data_3e95cc26ad53ede9d2f6118535375255
#
_entry.id   3e95cc26ad53ede9d2f6118535375255
#
_cell.length_a   1.000
_cell.length_b   1.000
_cell.length_c   1.000
_cell.angle_alpha   90.00
_cell.angle_beta   90.00
_cell.angle_gamma   90.00
#
_symmetry.space_group_name_H-M   'P 1'
#
loop_
_entity.id
_entity.type
_entity.pdbx_description
1 polymer ?
#
loop_
_entity_poly.entity_id
_entity_poly.type
_entity_poly.pdbx_seq_one_letter_code
_entity_poly.pdbx_strand_id
1 'polypeptide(L)'
;GRLGVMVCWDQWYPEAARLMALQGAQMLIYPTAIGYESTDTADEQQRQRTAWTTVQRGHAVANGLPVVAVNRVGHEDDPSGQTGGIEFWGSSFVAGPQGELHYQASDHEEESLVVDIDIAHSEQVRRWWPFLRDRRIDAYQDILKRFVD
;
A
#
# COMPACT_ATOMS: atom_id res chain seq x y z
N GLY A 1 -1.85 -20.30 2.38
CA GLY A 1 -2.54 -19.04 2.10
C GLY A 1 -2.30 -18.57 0.66
N ARG A 2 -3.12 -17.65 0.18
CA ARG A 2 -2.95 -17.01 -1.13
C ARG A 2 -2.51 -15.56 -0.92
N LEU A 3 -1.38 -15.17 -1.52
CA LEU A 3 -0.83 -13.83 -1.43
C LEU A 3 -1.08 -13.08 -2.74
N GLY A 4 -1.44 -11.81 -2.65
CA GLY A 4 -1.45 -10.86 -3.77
C GLY A 4 -0.18 -10.01 -3.69
N VAL A 5 0.72 -10.19 -4.64
CA VAL A 5 1.97 -9.41 -4.70
C VAL A 5 1.88 -8.46 -5.87
N MET A 6 2.07 -7.18 -5.59
CA MET A 6 2.06 -6.10 -6.57
C MET A 6 3.26 -5.19 -6.32
N VAL A 7 3.94 -4.76 -7.37
CA VAL A 7 5.27 -4.15 -7.24
C VAL A 7 5.22 -2.65 -7.43
N CYS A 8 5.82 -1.93 -6.47
CA CYS A 8 6.14 -0.50 -6.55
C CYS A 8 4.91 0.36 -6.92
N TRP A 9 4.87 0.91 -8.14
CA TRP A 9 3.81 1.83 -8.58
C TRP A 9 2.39 1.27 -8.49
N ASP A 10 2.22 -0.06 -8.55
CA ASP A 10 0.93 -0.73 -8.38
C ASP A 10 0.24 -0.41 -7.04
N GLN A 11 1.02 -0.01 -6.03
CA GLN A 11 0.54 0.37 -4.70
C GLN A 11 -0.44 1.56 -4.70
N TRP A 12 -0.43 2.38 -5.76
CA TRP A 12 -1.29 3.56 -5.88
C TRP A 12 -2.70 3.24 -6.42
N TYR A 13 -2.89 2.07 -7.03
CA TYR A 13 -4.11 1.75 -7.77
C TYR A 13 -5.04 0.81 -6.99
N PRO A 14 -6.22 1.30 -6.56
CA PRO A 14 -7.19 0.48 -5.83
C PRO A 14 -7.78 -0.65 -6.69
N GLU A 15 -7.79 -0.52 -8.01
CA GLU A 15 -8.28 -1.51 -8.95
C GLU A 15 -7.47 -2.81 -8.87
N ALA A 16 -6.14 -2.69 -8.82
CA ALA A 16 -5.23 -3.84 -8.73
C ALA A 16 -5.43 -4.57 -7.40
N ALA A 17 -5.51 -3.83 -6.28
CA ALA A 17 -5.80 -4.39 -4.96
C ALA A 17 -7.15 -5.13 -4.94
N ARG A 18 -8.17 -4.56 -5.57
CA ARG A 18 -9.50 -5.16 -5.68
C ARG A 18 -9.48 -6.46 -6.49
N LEU A 19 -8.77 -6.48 -7.60
CA LEU A 19 -8.66 -7.68 -8.45
C LEU A 19 -7.97 -8.82 -7.70
N MET A 20 -6.90 -8.54 -6.95
CA MET A 20 -6.22 -9.54 -6.11
C MET A 20 -7.16 -10.10 -5.04
N ALA A 21 -7.91 -9.23 -4.36
CA ALA A 21 -8.88 -9.64 -3.36
C ALA A 21 -9.99 -10.53 -3.97
N LEU A 22 -10.51 -10.19 -5.14
CA LEU A 22 -11.52 -10.98 -5.87
C LEU A 22 -10.99 -12.34 -6.33
N GLN A 23 -9.70 -12.45 -6.60
CA GLN A 23 -9.02 -13.70 -6.91
C GLN A 23 -8.70 -14.53 -5.65
N GLY A 24 -9.12 -14.05 -4.48
CA GLY A 24 -9.02 -14.76 -3.22
C GLY A 24 -7.69 -14.53 -2.47
N ALA A 25 -6.99 -13.42 -2.72
CA ALA A 25 -5.86 -13.05 -1.89
C ALA A 25 -6.31 -12.85 -0.44
N GLN A 26 -5.52 -13.37 0.49
CA GLN A 26 -5.73 -13.24 1.93
C GLN A 26 -4.86 -12.13 2.54
N MET A 27 -3.88 -11.65 1.78
CA MET A 27 -2.95 -10.57 2.14
C MET A 27 -2.42 -9.95 0.86
N LEU A 28 -2.18 -8.63 0.88
CA LEU A 28 -1.48 -7.91 -0.18
C LEU A 28 -0.07 -7.55 0.28
N ILE A 29 0.91 -7.68 -0.62
CA ILE A 29 2.30 -7.34 -0.35
C ILE A 29 2.79 -6.39 -1.45
N TYR A 30 3.39 -5.26 -1.04
CA TYR A 30 3.90 -4.22 -1.92
C TYR A 30 5.40 -3.97 -1.64
N PRO A 31 6.32 -4.68 -2.31
CA PRO A 31 7.72 -4.28 -2.30
C PRO A 31 7.91 -3.04 -3.18
N THR A 32 8.63 -2.05 -2.66
CA THR A 32 8.83 -0.76 -3.33
C THR A 32 10.18 -0.11 -3.00
N ALA A 33 10.56 0.88 -3.80
CA ALA A 33 11.63 1.82 -3.53
C ALA A 33 11.09 3.22 -3.88
N ILE A 34 10.52 3.90 -2.88
CA ILE A 34 9.94 5.23 -3.02
C ILE A 34 10.54 6.18 -1.97
N GLY A 35 10.80 7.41 -2.37
CA GLY A 35 11.47 8.42 -1.55
C GLY A 35 11.15 9.82 -2.00
N TYR A 36 11.85 10.78 -1.40
CA TYR A 36 11.75 12.21 -1.66
C TYR A 36 12.80 12.63 -2.68
N GLU A 37 12.47 13.62 -3.50
CA GLU A 37 13.48 14.36 -4.23
C GLU A 37 14.17 15.36 -3.31
N SER A 38 15.44 15.65 -3.59
CA SER A 38 16.25 16.57 -2.78
C SER A 38 15.70 18.00 -2.72
N THR A 39 14.82 18.36 -3.65
CA THR A 39 14.18 19.68 -3.74
C THR A 39 12.86 19.79 -2.99
N ASP A 40 12.31 18.68 -2.50
CA ASP A 40 11.04 18.67 -1.78
C ASP A 40 11.15 19.39 -0.43
N THR A 41 10.18 20.26 -0.14
CA THR A 41 10.07 20.88 1.18
C THR A 41 9.62 19.85 2.23
N ALA A 42 9.94 20.09 3.50
CA ALA A 42 9.51 19.19 4.58
C ALA A 42 7.99 18.95 4.62
N ASP A 43 7.20 19.97 4.33
CA ASP A 43 5.73 19.83 4.24
C ASP A 43 5.31 18.93 3.08
N GLU A 44 5.99 19.02 1.92
CA GLU A 44 5.71 18.17 0.78
C GLU A 44 6.11 16.72 1.06
N GLN A 45 7.27 16.50 1.63
CA GLN A 45 7.74 15.18 2.07
C GLN A 45 6.71 14.50 2.99
N GLN A 46 6.20 15.26 3.99
CA GLN A 46 5.17 14.74 4.89
C GLN A 46 3.85 14.41 4.16
N ARG A 47 3.42 15.24 3.20
CA ARG A 47 2.21 14.97 2.40
C ARG A 47 2.37 13.72 1.54
N GLN A 48 3.49 13.56 0.86
CA GLN A 48 3.78 12.39 0.01
C GLN A 48 3.76 11.09 0.81
N ARG A 49 4.48 11.05 1.93
CA ARG A 49 4.51 9.87 2.81
C ARG A 49 3.14 9.55 3.41
N THR A 50 2.39 10.58 3.80
CA THR A 50 1.03 10.41 4.33
C THR A 50 0.09 9.85 3.24
N ALA A 51 0.16 10.38 2.02
CA ALA A 51 -0.64 9.88 0.90
C ALA A 51 -0.33 8.41 0.60
N TRP A 52 0.95 8.05 0.57
CA TRP A 52 1.42 6.68 0.34
C TRP A 52 0.90 5.69 1.39
N THR A 53 1.00 6.04 2.67
CA THR A 53 0.47 5.21 3.76
C THR A 53 -1.06 5.12 3.70
N THR A 54 -1.72 6.23 3.43
CA THR A 54 -3.20 6.33 3.43
C THR A 54 -3.81 5.48 2.33
N VAL A 55 -3.30 5.53 1.10
CA VAL A 55 -3.87 4.77 -0.02
C VAL A 55 -3.77 3.27 0.23
N GLN A 56 -2.66 2.78 0.75
CA GLN A 56 -2.46 1.36 1.01
C GLN A 56 -3.29 0.86 2.20
N ARG A 57 -3.43 1.68 3.26
CA ARG A 57 -4.39 1.41 4.34
C ARG A 57 -5.83 1.41 3.83
N GLY A 58 -6.14 2.27 2.87
CA GLY A 58 -7.41 2.26 2.15
C GLY A 58 -7.66 0.95 1.42
N HIS A 59 -6.62 0.36 0.80
CA HIS A 59 -6.74 -0.97 0.18
C HIS A 59 -7.06 -2.06 1.21
N ALA A 60 -6.43 -2.01 2.39
CA ALA A 60 -6.72 -2.93 3.48
C ALA A 60 -8.20 -2.86 3.89
N VAL A 61 -8.69 -1.67 4.19
CA VAL A 61 -10.09 -1.43 4.59
C VAL A 61 -11.07 -1.85 3.51
N ALA A 62 -10.87 -1.36 2.27
CA ALA A 62 -11.80 -1.59 1.16
C ALA A 62 -11.93 -3.07 0.77
N ASN A 63 -10.92 -3.88 1.07
CA ASN A 63 -10.88 -5.31 0.75
C ASN A 63 -11.00 -6.22 1.98
N GLY A 64 -10.96 -5.66 3.19
CA GLY A 64 -11.04 -6.40 4.46
C GLY A 64 -9.93 -7.45 4.58
N LEU A 65 -8.68 -7.06 4.28
CA LEU A 65 -7.52 -7.94 4.33
C LEU A 65 -6.25 -7.17 4.71
N PRO A 66 -5.23 -7.85 5.28
CA PRO A 66 -3.97 -7.21 5.65
C PRO A 66 -3.18 -6.73 4.44
N VAL A 67 -2.44 -5.65 4.65
CA VAL A 67 -1.48 -5.08 3.70
C VAL A 67 -0.11 -5.01 4.34
N VAL A 68 0.90 -5.48 3.63
CA VAL A 68 2.32 -5.37 3.97
C VAL A 68 3.00 -4.51 2.93
N ALA A 69 3.45 -3.34 3.32
CA ALA A 69 4.24 -2.45 2.48
C ALA A 69 5.70 -2.51 2.92
N VAL A 70 6.59 -2.84 1.98
CA VAL A 70 8.02 -2.96 2.24
C VAL A 70 8.76 -1.96 1.37
N ASN A 71 9.33 -0.95 2.00
CA ASN A 71 10.05 0.12 1.31
C ASN A 71 11.54 0.09 1.66
N ARG A 72 12.34 0.63 0.75
CA ARG A 72 13.76 0.88 0.93
C ARG A 72 14.00 2.06 1.88
N VAL A 73 15.15 2.08 2.54
CA VAL A 73 15.71 3.22 3.31
C VAL A 73 17.04 3.65 2.71
N GLY A 74 17.46 4.85 3.09
CA GLY A 74 18.77 5.42 2.75
C GLY A 74 18.75 6.23 1.46
N HIS A 75 19.92 6.73 1.11
CA HIS A 75 20.14 7.63 -0.02
C HIS A 75 20.70 6.90 -1.24
N GLU A 76 20.32 7.36 -2.42
CA GLU A 76 20.91 6.94 -3.69
C GLU A 76 21.22 8.19 -4.53
N ASP A 77 22.49 8.38 -4.85
CA ASP A 77 22.95 9.47 -5.69
C ASP A 77 22.40 9.36 -7.12
N ASP A 78 22.09 10.49 -7.72
CA ASP A 78 21.81 10.56 -9.16
C ASP A 78 23.11 10.40 -9.95
N PRO A 79 23.31 9.29 -10.69
CA PRO A 79 24.54 9.08 -11.46
C PRO A 79 24.72 10.10 -12.59
N SER A 80 23.67 10.80 -12.99
CA SER A 80 23.76 11.87 -14.00
C SER A 80 24.25 13.20 -13.42
N GLY A 81 24.19 13.35 -12.09
CA GLY A 81 24.54 14.60 -11.40
C GLY A 81 23.58 15.76 -11.67
N GLN A 82 22.39 15.50 -12.23
CA GLN A 82 21.40 16.54 -12.52
C GLN A 82 20.54 16.87 -11.30
N THR A 83 20.37 15.90 -10.40
CA THR A 83 19.62 16.05 -9.15
C THR A 83 20.48 15.69 -7.95
N GLY A 84 19.97 15.91 -6.74
CA GLY A 84 20.61 15.48 -5.50
C GLY A 84 20.39 14.00 -5.17
N GLY A 85 19.80 13.22 -6.08
CA GLY A 85 19.43 11.83 -5.80
C GLY A 85 18.08 11.69 -5.09
N ILE A 86 17.85 10.50 -4.55
CA ILE A 86 16.62 10.15 -3.85
C ILE A 86 16.92 9.72 -2.42
N GLU A 87 16.19 10.29 -1.47
CA GLU A 87 16.16 9.83 -0.08
C GLU A 87 14.94 8.92 0.11
N PHE A 88 15.18 7.61 0.24
CA PHE A 88 14.11 6.63 0.45
C PHE A 88 13.58 6.73 1.88
N TRP A 89 12.28 6.93 2.03
CA TRP A 89 11.68 7.24 3.32
C TRP A 89 11.32 6.04 4.20
N GLY A 90 11.80 4.83 3.88
CA GLY A 90 11.54 3.64 4.68
C GLY A 90 10.06 3.51 5.05
N SER A 91 9.78 3.60 6.34
CA SER A 91 8.42 3.57 6.88
C SER A 91 7.61 2.35 6.44
N SER A 92 8.27 1.22 6.17
CA SER A 92 7.61 -0.05 5.88
C SER A 92 6.57 -0.35 6.96
N PHE A 93 5.43 -0.93 6.59
CA PHE A 93 4.39 -1.15 7.57
C PHE A 93 3.57 -2.41 7.29
N VAL A 94 2.87 -2.85 8.34
CA VAL A 94 1.83 -3.87 8.29
C VAL A 94 0.54 -3.25 8.79
N ALA A 95 -0.48 -3.26 7.93
CA ALA A 95 -1.83 -2.83 8.27
C ALA A 95 -2.78 -4.03 8.33
N GLY A 96 -3.67 -4.04 9.29
CA GLY A 96 -4.74 -5.01 9.43
C GLY A 96 -5.94 -4.69 8.54
N PRO A 97 -6.98 -5.56 8.55
CA PRO A 97 -8.12 -5.48 7.64
C PRO A 97 -9.03 -4.26 7.85
N GLN A 98 -8.86 -3.53 8.94
CA GLN A 98 -9.56 -2.27 9.21
C GLN A 98 -8.64 -1.04 9.07
N GLY A 99 -7.45 -1.23 8.49
CA GLY A 99 -6.47 -0.19 8.26
C GLY A 99 -5.65 0.20 9.48
N GLU A 100 -5.83 -0.52 10.59
CA GLU A 100 -5.02 -0.38 11.80
C GLU A 100 -3.56 -0.76 11.53
N LEU A 101 -2.62 -0.02 12.07
CA LEU A 101 -1.20 -0.34 11.96
C LEU A 101 -0.80 -1.34 13.05
N HIS A 102 -0.41 -2.54 12.64
CA HIS A 102 0.21 -3.53 13.52
C HIS A 102 1.68 -3.21 13.76
N TYR A 103 2.33 -2.65 12.74
CA TYR A 103 3.72 -2.23 12.80
C TYR A 103 4.01 -1.13 11.77
N GLN A 104 4.94 -0.25 12.13
CA GLN A 104 5.56 0.70 11.23
C GLN A 104 7.05 0.79 11.55
N ALA A 105 7.88 0.53 10.55
CA ALA A 105 9.33 0.60 10.63
C ALA A 105 9.86 2.04 10.65
N SER A 106 11.13 2.17 10.98
CA SER A 106 11.88 3.43 10.89
C SER A 106 11.82 4.01 9.47
N ASP A 107 11.94 5.31 9.39
CA ASP A 107 12.08 6.03 8.13
C ASP A 107 13.54 6.18 7.67
N HIS A 108 14.52 5.75 8.46
CA HIS A 108 15.94 5.93 8.20
C HIS A 108 16.84 4.73 8.57
N GLU A 109 16.33 3.71 9.28
CA GLU A 109 17.11 2.55 9.69
C GLU A 109 16.67 1.29 8.95
N GLU A 110 17.63 0.42 8.63
CA GLU A 110 17.33 -0.92 8.14
C GLU A 110 16.83 -1.80 9.28
N GLU A 111 15.68 -2.43 9.07
CA GLU A 111 15.05 -3.29 10.06
C GLU A 111 14.63 -4.63 9.46
N SER A 112 14.70 -5.67 10.28
CA SER A 112 14.10 -6.98 10.00
C SER A 112 13.18 -7.34 11.14
N LEU A 113 11.92 -7.63 10.83
CA LEU A 113 10.89 -7.88 11.82
C LEU A 113 10.01 -9.06 11.42
N VAL A 114 9.53 -9.76 12.43
CA VAL A 114 8.46 -10.77 12.30
C VAL A 114 7.20 -10.22 12.94
N VAL A 115 6.10 -10.18 12.19
CA VAL A 115 4.79 -9.71 12.64
C VAL A 115 3.78 -10.84 12.49
N ASP A 116 3.08 -11.16 13.55
CA ASP A 116 1.96 -12.11 13.51
C ASP A 116 0.73 -11.44 12.89
N ILE A 117 0.13 -12.08 11.89
CA ILE A 117 -1.06 -11.60 11.20
C ILE A 117 -2.18 -12.63 11.34
N ASP A 118 -3.27 -12.23 11.98
CA ASP A 118 -4.46 -13.08 12.13
C ASP A 118 -5.34 -13.02 10.88
N ILE A 119 -5.18 -14.03 10.02
CA ILE A 119 -6.00 -14.16 8.80
C ILE A 119 -7.47 -14.50 9.15
N ALA A 120 -7.74 -15.18 10.26
CA ALA A 120 -9.10 -15.50 10.67
C ALA A 120 -9.86 -14.23 11.07
N HIS A 121 -9.18 -13.26 11.65
CA HIS A 121 -9.76 -11.94 11.94
C HIS A 121 -10.22 -11.22 10.66
N SER A 122 -9.45 -11.29 9.59
CA SER A 122 -9.85 -10.72 8.29
C SER A 122 -11.17 -11.32 7.76
N GLU A 123 -11.36 -12.63 7.90
CA GLU A 123 -12.63 -13.27 7.54
C GLU A 123 -13.79 -12.80 8.42
N GLN A 124 -13.55 -12.56 9.70
CA GLN A 124 -14.54 -12.03 10.62
C GLN A 124 -14.93 -10.59 10.26
N VAL A 125 -13.95 -9.73 9.97
CA VAL A 125 -14.18 -8.35 9.52
C VAL A 125 -15.01 -8.31 8.24
N ARG A 126 -14.71 -9.16 7.25
CA ARG A 126 -15.48 -9.28 6.01
C ARG A 126 -16.94 -9.70 6.23
N ARG A 127 -17.22 -10.47 7.25
CA ARG A 127 -18.60 -10.83 7.64
C ARG A 127 -19.33 -9.68 8.30
N TRP A 128 -18.65 -8.90 9.13
CA TRP A 128 -19.23 -7.71 9.78
C TRP A 128 -19.44 -6.57 8.78
N TRP A 129 -18.48 -6.38 7.87
CA TRP A 129 -18.44 -5.33 6.87
C TRP A 129 -18.31 -5.94 5.47
N PRO A 130 -19.42 -6.38 4.87
CA PRO A 130 -19.38 -7.16 3.62
C PRO A 130 -19.16 -6.29 2.38
N PHE A 131 -18.15 -5.44 2.37
CA PHE A 131 -17.86 -4.49 1.29
C PHE A 131 -17.70 -5.14 -0.08
N LEU A 132 -17.11 -6.35 -0.15
CA LEU A 132 -16.94 -7.09 -1.41
C LEU A 132 -18.28 -7.54 -1.99
N ARG A 133 -19.22 -8.01 -1.13
CA ARG A 133 -20.55 -8.47 -1.53
C ARG A 133 -21.42 -7.30 -2.00
N ASP A 134 -21.35 -6.16 -1.30
CA ASP A 134 -22.28 -5.05 -1.47
C ASP A 134 -21.84 -4.07 -2.58
N ARG A 135 -20.84 -4.45 -3.38
CA ARG A 135 -20.38 -3.64 -4.51
C ARG A 135 -21.48 -3.52 -5.59
N ARG A 136 -21.64 -2.32 -6.11
CA ARG A 136 -22.52 -2.01 -7.24
C ARG A 136 -21.85 -2.37 -8.57
N ILE A 137 -21.60 -3.69 -8.81
CA ILE A 137 -20.92 -4.17 -10.02
C ILE A 137 -21.63 -3.78 -11.32
N ASP A 138 -22.92 -3.52 -11.25
CA ASP A 138 -23.76 -2.99 -12.32
C ASP A 138 -23.40 -1.56 -12.73
N ALA A 139 -22.75 -0.79 -11.83
CA ALA A 139 -22.43 0.63 -12.02
C ALA A 139 -20.95 0.91 -12.35
N TYR A 140 -20.07 -0.11 -12.36
CA TYR A 140 -18.62 0.12 -12.44
C TYR A 140 -18.01 -0.19 -13.81
N GLN A 141 -18.81 -0.33 -14.86
CA GLN A 141 -18.33 -0.72 -16.20
C GLN A 141 -17.36 0.30 -16.80
N ASP A 142 -17.53 1.57 -16.49
CA ASP A 142 -16.70 2.65 -17.01
C ASP A 142 -15.28 2.68 -16.42
N ILE A 143 -15.01 1.92 -15.38
CA ILE A 143 -13.63 1.81 -14.80
C ILE A 143 -12.62 1.25 -15.81
N LEU A 144 -13.07 0.55 -16.84
CA LEU A 144 -12.22 0.03 -17.92
C LEU A 144 -11.86 1.10 -18.95
N LYS A 145 -12.49 2.26 -18.89
CA LYS A 145 -12.18 3.41 -19.77
C LYS A 145 -11.14 4.29 -19.09
N ARG A 146 -10.32 4.95 -19.90
CA ARG A 146 -9.38 5.96 -19.37
C ARG A 146 -10.08 7.22 -18.92
N PHE A 147 -11.11 7.63 -19.64
CA PHE A 147 -11.97 8.78 -19.34
C PHE A 147 -13.42 8.41 -19.69
N VAL A 148 -14.36 9.03 -19.01
CA VAL A 148 -15.79 8.96 -19.31
C VAL A 148 -16.20 10.34 -19.81
N ASP A 149 -16.57 10.44 -21.10
CA ASP A 149 -17.07 11.65 -21.77
C ASP A 149 -18.57 11.83 -21.52
#